data_18cc80ce8fb24d0bfb8863e213005dc4
#
_entry.id   18cc80ce8fb24d0bfb8863e213005dc4
#
_cell.length_a   1.000
_cell.length_b   1.000
_cell.length_c   1.000
_cell.angle_alpha   90.00
_cell.angle_beta   90.00
_cell.angle_gamma   90.00
#
_symmetry.space_group_name_H-M   'P 1'
#
loop_
_entity.id
_entity.type
_entity.pdbx_description
1 polymer ?
#
loop_
_entity_poly.entity_id
_entity_poly.type
_entity_poly.pdbx_seq_one_letter_code
_entity_poly.pdbx_strand_id
1 'polypeptide(L)'
;MKVTTTLRDNGKVNQIVPIMQEHLGSVMNLARIKLLAFVLQALCVVQTVSLHKIASAMPTCVERDSNLRRLQRFLAGYALNLDLIAKVIFALLPVKTGLVLSLDRTNWKFGEVNINILMLGVTYKGVAFPLLFTMLDKRGNSNWKERTWLIDRFIRLFGAECIDSLVADREFVGKEWVEYLNNRRIRYYLRIKQNFWLRNPKSCQDVRAWHLFHGLKLGQERVYDKLFLLKGEYVYISGALLKNSDGVPELQILICYNRPEEAVATYKQRWQIETCFRAMKSSGFNIEDTHLRDIDRIA
;
A
#
# COMPACT_ATOMS: atom_id res chain seq x y z
N MET A 1 -1.93 -22.47 -39.87
CA MET A 1 -3.20 -21.85 -39.43
C MET A 1 -2.87 -20.48 -38.86
N LYS A 2 -3.11 -19.40 -39.62
CA LYS A 2 -2.89 -18.02 -39.14
C LYS A 2 -4.01 -17.67 -38.16
N VAL A 3 -3.69 -17.55 -36.90
CA VAL A 3 -4.59 -17.01 -35.88
C VAL A 3 -4.68 -15.49 -36.13
N THR A 4 -5.75 -15.11 -36.79
CA THR A 4 -6.16 -13.70 -36.95
C THR A 4 -6.60 -13.21 -35.59
N THR A 5 -5.67 -12.58 -34.82
CA THR A 5 -6.02 -11.88 -33.61
C THR A 5 -6.77 -10.62 -33.99
N THR A 6 -8.07 -10.70 -34.01
CA THR A 6 -8.98 -9.58 -34.14
C THR A 6 -8.61 -8.51 -33.11
N LEU A 7 -8.44 -7.28 -33.58
CA LEU A 7 -8.30 -6.06 -32.81
C LEU A 7 -9.37 -6.01 -31.70
N ARG A 8 -9.02 -6.50 -30.51
CA ARG A 8 -9.92 -6.50 -29.37
C ARG A 8 -9.90 -5.12 -28.73
N ASP A 9 -11.03 -4.48 -28.95
CA ASP A 9 -11.65 -3.48 -28.09
C ASP A 9 -10.71 -2.47 -27.40
N ASN A 10 -10.42 -1.39 -28.10
CA ASN A 10 -9.79 -0.17 -27.55
C ASN A 10 -10.68 0.55 -26.52
N GLY A 11 -11.83 0.00 -26.15
CA GLY A 11 -12.80 0.62 -25.26
C GLY A 11 -12.22 1.00 -23.90
N LYS A 12 -11.42 0.12 -23.30
CA LYS A 12 -10.80 0.39 -21.99
C LYS A 12 -9.69 1.44 -22.05
N VAL A 13 -8.87 1.44 -23.10
CA VAL A 13 -7.85 2.47 -23.32
C VAL A 13 -8.51 3.82 -23.55
N ASN A 14 -9.59 3.85 -24.34
CA ASN A 14 -10.33 5.08 -24.60
C ASN A 14 -10.98 5.68 -23.35
N GLN A 15 -11.28 4.89 -22.33
CA GLN A 15 -11.79 5.36 -21.04
C GLN A 15 -10.70 5.92 -20.15
N ILE A 16 -9.50 5.34 -20.13
CA ILE A 16 -8.41 5.77 -19.23
C ILE A 16 -7.64 6.98 -19.77
N VAL A 17 -7.49 7.11 -21.09
CA VAL A 17 -6.71 8.20 -21.71
C VAL A 17 -7.24 9.59 -21.32
N PRO A 18 -8.55 9.90 -21.33
CA PRO A 18 -9.05 11.19 -20.90
C PRO A 18 -8.66 11.53 -19.45
N ILE A 19 -8.79 10.58 -18.52
CA ILE A 19 -8.43 10.75 -17.11
C ILE A 19 -6.92 11.00 -16.98
N MET A 20 -6.11 10.21 -17.68
CA MET A 20 -4.66 10.43 -17.70
C MET A 20 -4.30 11.80 -18.31
N GLN A 21 -5.01 12.23 -19.34
CA GLN A 21 -4.75 13.52 -19.99
C GLN A 21 -5.13 14.70 -19.09
N GLU A 22 -6.20 14.62 -18.33
CA GLU A 22 -6.59 15.63 -17.34
C GLU A 22 -5.48 15.86 -16.30
N HIS A 23 -4.89 14.79 -15.77
CA HIS A 23 -3.90 14.88 -14.70
C HIS A 23 -2.45 14.98 -15.18
N LEU A 24 -2.11 14.44 -16.35
CA LEU A 24 -0.75 14.37 -16.87
C LEU A 24 -0.52 15.31 -18.07
N GLY A 25 -1.57 15.86 -18.66
CA GLY A 25 -1.49 16.63 -19.91
C GLY A 25 -0.66 17.91 -19.82
N SER A 26 -0.50 18.47 -18.60
CA SER A 26 0.35 19.64 -18.37
C SER A 26 1.86 19.35 -18.40
N VAL A 27 2.25 18.09 -18.15
CA VAL A 27 3.67 17.68 -18.05
C VAL A 27 4.05 16.61 -19.07
N MET A 28 3.07 16.02 -19.75
CA MET A 28 3.28 14.93 -20.70
C MET A 28 2.44 15.13 -21.96
N ASN A 29 3.06 15.01 -23.13
CA ASN A 29 2.33 15.11 -24.38
C ASN A 29 1.43 13.87 -24.61
N LEU A 30 0.40 14.06 -25.45
CA LEU A 30 -0.60 13.02 -25.74
C LEU A 30 0.01 11.70 -26.26
N ALA A 31 1.12 11.76 -27.02
CA ALA A 31 1.78 10.58 -27.55
C ALA A 31 2.37 9.70 -26.43
N ARG A 32 2.91 10.32 -25.36
CA ARG A 32 3.42 9.60 -24.18
C ARG A 32 2.26 9.05 -23.32
N ILE A 33 1.19 9.84 -23.16
CA ILE A 33 -0.02 9.38 -22.43
C ILE A 33 -0.61 8.15 -23.12
N LYS A 34 -0.75 8.17 -24.46
CA LYS A 34 -1.19 7.02 -25.24
C LYS A 34 -0.24 5.82 -25.12
N LEU A 35 1.08 6.07 -25.10
CA LEU A 35 2.07 5.02 -24.88
C LEU A 35 1.86 4.34 -23.54
N LEU A 36 1.70 5.11 -22.45
CA LEU A 36 1.42 4.56 -21.12
C LEU A 36 0.11 3.75 -21.09
N ALA A 37 -0.95 4.25 -21.73
CA ALA A 37 -2.21 3.53 -21.80
C ALA A 37 -2.07 2.19 -22.52
N PHE A 38 -1.29 2.13 -23.62
CA PHE A 38 -0.99 0.88 -24.32
C PHE A 38 -0.14 -0.06 -23.48
N VAL A 39 0.84 0.47 -22.74
CA VAL A 39 1.65 -0.32 -21.80
C VAL A 39 0.78 -0.93 -20.71
N LEU A 40 -0.13 -0.16 -20.11
CA LEU A 40 -1.06 -0.65 -19.09
C LEU A 40 -1.96 -1.78 -19.63
N GLN A 41 -2.50 -1.61 -20.85
CA GLN A 41 -3.30 -2.65 -21.48
C GLN A 41 -2.47 -3.91 -21.76
N ALA A 42 -1.27 -3.76 -22.33
CA ALA A 42 -0.37 -4.87 -22.59
C ALA A 42 0.03 -5.58 -21.31
N LEU A 43 0.36 -4.83 -20.25
CA LEU A 43 0.72 -5.36 -18.93
C LEU A 43 -0.41 -6.23 -18.34
N CYS A 44 -1.67 -5.79 -18.45
CA CYS A 44 -2.82 -6.58 -18.03
C CYS A 44 -2.98 -7.89 -18.81
N VAL A 45 -2.53 -7.93 -20.08
CA VAL A 45 -2.59 -9.13 -20.92
C VAL A 45 -1.46 -10.10 -20.62
N VAL A 46 -0.22 -9.59 -20.50
CA VAL A 46 0.97 -10.45 -20.37
C VAL A 46 1.33 -10.77 -18.93
N GLN A 47 0.82 -10.00 -17.96
CA GLN A 47 1.02 -10.19 -16.52
C GLN A 47 2.50 -10.34 -16.12
N THR A 48 3.38 -9.58 -16.77
CA THR A 48 4.81 -9.53 -16.45
C THR A 48 5.41 -8.18 -16.86
N VAL A 49 6.42 -7.72 -16.13
CA VAL A 49 7.17 -6.50 -16.43
C VAL A 49 8.24 -6.67 -17.53
N SER A 50 8.29 -7.83 -18.19
CA SER A 50 9.20 -8.06 -19.31
C SER A 50 8.88 -7.13 -20.48
N LEU A 51 9.79 -6.19 -20.77
CA LEU A 51 9.59 -5.19 -21.85
C LEU A 51 9.36 -5.84 -23.22
N HIS A 52 10.00 -6.97 -23.49
CA HIS A 52 9.81 -7.73 -24.74
C HIS A 52 8.38 -8.26 -24.87
N LYS A 53 7.84 -8.84 -23.78
CA LYS A 53 6.46 -9.36 -23.77
C LYS A 53 5.45 -8.22 -23.84
N ILE A 54 5.68 -7.12 -23.10
CA ILE A 54 4.83 -5.91 -23.17
C ILE A 54 4.83 -5.36 -24.62
N ALA A 55 5.99 -5.17 -25.24
CA ALA A 55 6.11 -4.65 -26.59
C ALA A 55 5.37 -5.50 -27.63
N SER A 56 5.37 -6.85 -27.45
CA SER A 56 4.66 -7.78 -28.33
C SER A 56 3.14 -7.73 -28.15
N ALA A 57 2.65 -7.38 -26.97
CA ALA A 57 1.22 -7.32 -26.63
C ALA A 57 0.60 -5.93 -26.76
N MET A 58 1.39 -4.91 -27.11
CA MET A 58 0.85 -3.55 -27.31
C MET A 58 -0.15 -3.54 -28.47
N PRO A 59 -1.35 -2.95 -28.28
CA PRO A 59 -2.39 -2.92 -29.31
C PRO A 59 -2.10 -1.83 -30.35
N THR A 60 -0.99 -1.98 -31.08
CA THR A 60 -0.55 -1.03 -32.11
C THR A 60 -0.27 -1.77 -33.41
N CYS A 61 -0.38 -1.06 -34.55
CA CYS A 61 0.02 -1.58 -35.86
C CYS A 61 1.54 -1.53 -36.09
N VAL A 62 2.31 -1.12 -35.05
CA VAL A 62 3.76 -0.95 -35.11
C VAL A 62 4.43 -2.27 -34.75
N GLU A 63 5.52 -2.58 -35.43
CA GLU A 63 6.30 -3.78 -35.14
C GLU A 63 6.82 -3.82 -33.70
N ARG A 64 6.98 -5.02 -33.16
CA ARG A 64 7.43 -5.28 -31.80
C ARG A 64 8.71 -4.53 -31.45
N ASP A 65 9.72 -4.59 -32.32
CA ASP A 65 11.03 -4.00 -32.04
C ASP A 65 10.99 -2.48 -31.99
N SER A 66 10.12 -1.87 -32.79
CA SER A 66 9.86 -0.43 -32.72
C SER A 66 9.13 -0.06 -31.41
N ASN A 67 8.16 -0.84 -30.98
CA ASN A 67 7.48 -0.68 -29.70
C ASN A 67 8.49 -0.83 -28.53
N LEU A 68 9.35 -1.85 -28.57
CA LEU A 68 10.39 -2.07 -27.56
C LEU A 68 11.33 -0.87 -27.44
N ARG A 69 11.82 -0.33 -28.59
CA ARG A 69 12.67 0.86 -28.59
C ARG A 69 11.96 2.11 -28.06
N ARG A 70 10.66 2.24 -28.29
CA ARG A 70 9.84 3.34 -27.71
C ARG A 70 9.73 3.22 -26.21
N LEU A 71 9.49 2.01 -25.69
CA LEU A 71 9.45 1.72 -24.24
C LEU A 71 10.79 2.02 -23.59
N GLN A 72 11.88 1.50 -24.14
CA GLN A 72 13.23 1.71 -23.62
C GLN A 72 13.59 3.19 -23.58
N ARG A 73 13.32 3.95 -24.65
CA ARG A 73 13.55 5.42 -24.68
C ARG A 73 12.70 6.17 -23.68
N PHE A 74 11.45 5.75 -23.49
CA PHE A 74 10.57 6.36 -22.51
C PHE A 74 11.11 6.14 -21.09
N LEU A 75 11.42 4.91 -20.72
CA LEU A 75 11.95 4.56 -19.39
C LEU A 75 13.36 5.15 -19.11
N ALA A 76 14.18 5.32 -20.15
CA ALA A 76 15.51 5.88 -19.99
C ALA A 76 15.54 7.41 -19.90
N GLY A 77 14.60 8.09 -20.55
CA GLY A 77 14.64 9.54 -20.74
C GLY A 77 13.49 10.32 -20.12
N TYR A 78 12.57 9.68 -19.41
CA TYR A 78 11.42 10.38 -18.85
C TYR A 78 11.18 9.97 -17.39
N ALA A 79 11.38 10.92 -16.47
CA ALA A 79 11.03 10.76 -15.06
C ALA A 79 9.53 11.00 -14.86
N LEU A 80 8.83 9.99 -14.37
CA LEU A 80 7.41 10.10 -14.03
C LEU A 80 7.24 10.91 -12.74
N ASN A 81 6.34 11.87 -12.75
CA ASN A 81 5.94 12.54 -11.52
C ASN A 81 4.96 11.63 -10.74
N LEU A 82 5.45 11.00 -9.69
CA LEU A 82 4.68 10.05 -8.90
C LEU A 82 3.50 10.69 -8.16
N ASP A 83 3.54 11.99 -7.86
CA ASP A 83 2.39 12.70 -7.28
C ASP A 83 1.23 12.81 -8.29
N LEU A 84 1.55 13.02 -9.56
CA LEU A 84 0.53 13.04 -10.62
C LEU A 84 -0.02 11.64 -10.90
N ILE A 85 0.83 10.63 -10.88
CA ILE A 85 0.38 9.23 -10.97
C ILE A 85 -0.57 8.89 -9.81
N ALA A 86 -0.23 9.27 -8.58
CA ALA A 86 -1.09 9.10 -7.43
C ALA A 86 -2.45 9.80 -7.61
N LYS A 87 -2.48 11.01 -8.19
CA LYS A 87 -3.73 11.72 -8.52
C LYS A 87 -4.57 10.96 -9.55
N VAL A 88 -3.94 10.39 -10.59
CA VAL A 88 -4.65 9.54 -11.57
C VAL A 88 -5.26 8.32 -10.87
N ILE A 89 -4.49 7.61 -10.05
CA ILE A 89 -4.98 6.45 -9.31
C ILE A 89 -6.13 6.87 -8.38
N PHE A 90 -5.96 7.96 -7.65
CA PHE A 90 -7.00 8.48 -6.76
C PHE A 90 -8.27 8.85 -7.53
N ALA A 91 -8.16 9.48 -8.70
CA ALA A 91 -9.30 9.79 -9.57
C ALA A 91 -10.06 8.53 -10.03
N LEU A 92 -9.36 7.42 -10.21
CA LEU A 92 -9.93 6.12 -10.59
C LEU A 92 -10.55 5.34 -9.42
N LEU A 93 -10.23 5.70 -8.15
CA LEU A 93 -10.82 5.02 -6.99
C LEU A 93 -12.35 5.21 -6.97
N PRO A 94 -13.11 4.17 -6.60
CA PRO A 94 -14.57 4.25 -6.50
C PRO A 94 -15.06 5.11 -5.33
N VAL A 95 -14.18 5.36 -4.35
CA VAL A 95 -14.47 6.16 -3.14
C VAL A 95 -13.36 7.21 -2.93
N LYS A 96 -13.72 8.38 -2.41
CA LYS A 96 -12.80 9.50 -2.21
C LYS A 96 -12.69 9.94 -0.75
N THR A 97 -13.60 9.51 0.09
CA THR A 97 -13.67 9.87 1.52
C THR A 97 -13.96 8.63 2.34
N GLY A 98 -13.72 8.70 3.65
CA GLY A 98 -13.89 7.56 4.53
C GLY A 98 -12.87 6.44 4.23
N LEU A 99 -11.66 6.81 3.81
CA LEU A 99 -10.66 5.86 3.35
C LEU A 99 -9.97 5.18 4.52
N VAL A 100 -9.95 3.87 4.50
CA VAL A 100 -9.05 3.08 5.35
C VAL A 100 -7.73 2.91 4.60
N LEU A 101 -6.69 3.53 5.13
CA LEU A 101 -5.33 3.45 4.61
C LEU A 101 -4.61 2.25 5.21
N SER A 102 -3.94 1.45 4.39
CA SER A 102 -3.06 0.38 4.86
C SER A 102 -1.61 0.74 4.57
N LEU A 103 -0.79 0.78 5.63
CA LEU A 103 0.65 1.00 5.52
C LEU A 103 1.36 -0.32 5.75
N ASP A 104 2.13 -0.74 4.77
CA ASP A 104 2.92 -1.97 4.87
C ASP A 104 4.16 -1.89 3.98
N ARG A 105 5.05 -2.85 4.12
CA ARG A 105 6.32 -2.90 3.44
C ARG A 105 6.49 -4.22 2.69
N THR A 106 6.99 -4.12 1.48
CA THR A 106 7.38 -5.30 0.73
C THR A 106 8.85 -5.21 0.32
N ASN A 107 9.52 -6.34 0.27
CA ASN A 107 10.91 -6.41 -0.14
C ASN A 107 11.17 -7.66 -0.97
N TRP A 108 12.13 -7.56 -1.87
CA TRP A 108 12.70 -8.69 -2.60
C TRP A 108 14.16 -8.42 -2.92
N LYS A 109 14.84 -9.44 -3.39
CA LYS A 109 16.21 -9.32 -3.88
C LYS A 109 16.22 -9.40 -5.40
N PHE A 110 17.04 -8.54 -6.01
CA PHE A 110 17.40 -8.65 -7.41
C PHE A 110 18.92 -8.75 -7.51
N GLY A 111 19.41 -9.97 -7.68
CA GLY A 111 20.82 -10.25 -7.49
C GLY A 111 21.30 -9.90 -6.08
N GLU A 112 22.23 -8.96 -5.96
CA GLU A 112 22.71 -8.44 -4.66
C GLU A 112 21.93 -7.23 -4.16
N VAL A 113 21.11 -6.60 -5.01
CA VAL A 113 20.34 -5.40 -4.66
C VAL A 113 19.09 -5.79 -3.87
N ASN A 114 18.90 -5.18 -2.69
CA ASN A 114 17.68 -5.33 -1.92
C ASN A 114 16.73 -4.20 -2.29
N ILE A 115 15.59 -4.57 -2.83
CA ILE A 115 14.51 -3.65 -3.10
C ILE A 115 13.58 -3.70 -1.90
N ASN A 116 13.36 -2.55 -1.27
CA ASN A 116 12.55 -2.40 -0.06
C ASN A 116 11.60 -1.22 -0.26
N ILE A 117 10.32 -1.50 -0.35
CA ILE A 117 9.28 -0.51 -0.67
C ILE A 117 8.35 -0.36 0.52
N LEU A 118 8.26 0.86 1.04
CA LEU A 118 7.20 1.26 1.97
C LEU A 118 6.03 1.78 1.14
N MET A 119 4.85 1.19 1.32
CA MET A 119 3.66 1.46 0.52
C MET A 119 2.50 1.88 1.39
N LEU A 120 1.77 2.90 0.93
CA LEU A 120 0.48 3.33 1.45
C LEU A 120 -0.59 3.01 0.41
N GLY A 121 -1.48 2.10 0.75
CA GLY A 121 -2.60 1.70 -0.09
C GLY A 121 -3.94 2.11 0.51
N VAL A 122 -4.96 2.24 -0.33
CA VAL A 122 -6.36 2.41 0.06
C VAL A 122 -7.05 1.07 -0.01
N THR A 123 -7.64 0.62 1.10
CA THR A 123 -8.38 -0.65 1.15
C THR A 123 -9.81 -0.44 0.64
N TYR A 124 -10.27 -1.34 -0.24
CA TYR A 124 -11.63 -1.31 -0.75
C TYR A 124 -12.08 -2.69 -1.23
N LYS A 125 -13.18 -3.21 -0.67
CA LYS A 125 -13.83 -4.47 -1.09
C LYS A 125 -12.86 -5.66 -1.27
N GLY A 126 -11.98 -5.87 -0.32
CA GLY A 126 -11.05 -7.02 -0.33
C GLY A 126 -9.74 -6.80 -1.07
N VAL A 127 -9.50 -5.61 -1.63
CA VAL A 127 -8.28 -5.26 -2.37
C VAL A 127 -7.69 -3.97 -1.80
N ALA A 128 -6.37 -3.86 -1.76
CA ALA A 128 -5.70 -2.58 -1.54
C ALA A 128 -5.20 -2.00 -2.87
N PHE A 129 -5.56 -0.75 -3.12
CA PHE A 129 -5.05 0.01 -4.26
C PHE A 129 -3.78 0.75 -3.83
N PRO A 130 -2.60 0.43 -4.39
CA PRO A 130 -1.36 1.13 -4.07
C PRO A 130 -1.46 2.58 -4.55
N LEU A 131 -1.34 3.52 -3.63
CA LEU A 131 -1.52 4.94 -3.95
C LEU A 131 -0.20 5.71 -3.90
N LEU A 132 0.54 5.55 -2.81
CA LEU A 132 1.84 6.17 -2.61
C LEU A 132 2.86 5.13 -2.16
N PHE A 133 4.10 5.33 -2.56
CA PHE A 133 5.19 4.50 -2.09
C PHE A 133 6.50 5.30 -1.99
N THR A 134 7.46 4.75 -1.27
CA THR A 134 8.85 5.20 -1.26
C THR A 134 9.78 4.00 -1.23
N MET A 135 10.86 4.11 -1.99
CA MET A 135 11.96 3.16 -1.92
C MET A 135 12.78 3.43 -0.67
N LEU A 136 13.09 2.39 0.08
CA LEU A 136 13.95 2.48 1.25
C LEU A 136 15.33 1.95 0.87
N ASP A 137 16.33 2.82 0.85
CA ASP A 137 17.72 2.44 0.58
C ASP A 137 18.37 1.84 1.84
N LYS A 138 17.77 0.79 2.35
CA LYS A 138 18.27 0.04 3.51
C LYS A 138 17.63 -1.34 3.63
N ARG A 139 18.31 -2.20 4.37
CA ARG A 139 17.71 -3.44 4.87
C ARG A 139 16.94 -3.15 6.16
N GLY A 140 15.82 -3.86 6.35
CA GLY A 140 15.04 -3.79 7.59
C GLY A 140 13.89 -2.79 7.56
N ASN A 141 13.41 -2.42 8.75
CA ASN A 141 12.15 -1.70 8.90
C ASN A 141 12.27 -0.21 8.55
N SER A 142 11.13 0.37 8.15
CA SER A 142 11.00 1.82 8.02
C SER A 142 11.15 2.51 9.37
N ASN A 143 11.72 3.70 9.37
CA ASN A 143 11.72 4.57 10.53
C ASN A 143 10.48 5.48 10.56
N TRP A 144 10.29 6.20 11.68
CA TRP A 144 9.12 7.07 11.83
C TRP A 144 9.10 8.23 10.83
N LYS A 145 10.26 8.79 10.44
CA LYS A 145 10.35 9.91 9.47
C LYS A 145 9.88 9.49 8.07
N GLU A 146 10.25 8.29 7.63
CA GLU A 146 9.80 7.74 6.34
C GLU A 146 8.28 7.55 6.32
N ARG A 147 7.70 7.11 7.44
CA ARG A 147 6.25 6.90 7.58
C ARG A 147 5.51 8.24 7.60
N THR A 148 5.98 9.21 8.40
CA THR A 148 5.39 10.55 8.47
C THR A 148 5.46 11.26 7.13
N TRP A 149 6.60 11.16 6.44
CA TRP A 149 6.74 11.74 5.11
C TRP A 149 5.68 11.20 4.13
N LEU A 150 5.40 9.90 4.18
CA LEU A 150 4.42 9.28 3.28
C LEU A 150 2.99 9.72 3.60
N ILE A 151 2.64 9.83 4.89
CA ILE A 151 1.33 10.35 5.32
C ILE A 151 1.19 11.84 5.03
N ASP A 152 2.22 12.66 5.30
CA ASP A 152 2.19 14.08 4.98
C ASP A 152 2.06 14.31 3.46
N ARG A 153 2.69 13.45 2.66
CA ARG A 153 2.52 13.46 1.19
C ARG A 153 1.08 13.15 0.79
N PHE A 154 0.45 12.15 1.44
CA PHE A 154 -0.97 11.85 1.23
C PHE A 154 -1.86 13.04 1.57
N ILE A 155 -1.68 13.61 2.76
CA ILE A 155 -2.48 14.76 3.24
C ILE A 155 -2.32 15.97 2.31
N ARG A 156 -1.12 16.26 1.87
CA ARG A 156 -0.85 17.36 0.92
C ARG A 156 -1.57 17.17 -0.42
N LEU A 157 -1.68 15.94 -0.92
CA LEU A 157 -2.26 15.64 -2.23
C LEU A 157 -3.78 15.52 -2.21
N PHE A 158 -4.35 14.98 -1.13
CA PHE A 158 -5.74 14.53 -1.09
C PHE A 158 -6.55 15.09 0.08
N GLY A 159 -5.90 15.70 1.07
CA GLY A 159 -6.53 16.20 2.29
C GLY A 159 -6.58 15.16 3.41
N ALA A 160 -6.54 15.64 4.66
CA ALA A 160 -6.66 14.79 5.85
C ALA A 160 -8.10 14.27 6.05
N GLU A 161 -9.07 15.02 5.59
CA GLU A 161 -10.50 14.71 5.68
C GLU A 161 -10.93 13.48 4.88
N CYS A 162 -10.11 13.05 3.93
CA CYS A 162 -10.33 11.82 3.18
C CYS A 162 -10.09 10.57 4.04
N ILE A 163 -9.29 10.69 5.11
CA ILE A 163 -8.85 9.57 5.94
C ILE A 163 -9.91 9.25 6.98
N ASP A 164 -10.43 8.01 6.97
CA ASP A 164 -11.17 7.48 8.12
C ASP A 164 -10.18 6.92 9.15
N SER A 165 -9.32 6.01 8.72
CA SER A 165 -8.36 5.37 9.63
C SER A 165 -7.12 4.84 8.90
N LEU A 166 -6.06 4.56 9.67
CA LEU A 166 -4.83 3.93 9.21
C LEU A 166 -4.67 2.58 9.90
N VAL A 167 -4.39 1.54 9.14
CA VAL A 167 -4.07 0.20 9.65
C VAL A 167 -2.62 -0.17 9.30
N ALA A 168 -1.89 -0.73 10.27
CA ALA A 168 -0.53 -1.21 10.03
C ALA A 168 -0.13 -2.31 11.03
N ASP A 169 0.85 -3.14 10.65
CA ASP A 169 1.30 -4.26 11.48
C ASP A 169 2.25 -3.80 12.61
N ARG A 170 2.62 -4.76 13.45
CA ARG A 170 3.45 -4.60 14.67
C ARG A 170 4.85 -4.02 14.42
N GLU A 171 5.37 -4.05 13.21
CA GLU A 171 6.63 -3.39 12.87
C GLU A 171 6.52 -1.86 12.88
N PHE A 172 5.29 -1.35 12.70
CA PHE A 172 5.01 0.09 12.62
C PHE A 172 4.70 0.73 13.97
N VAL A 173 5.10 0.13 15.08
CA VAL A 173 4.85 0.68 16.42
C VAL A 173 6.11 1.30 16.99
N GLY A 174 6.06 2.60 17.30
CA GLY A 174 7.15 3.38 17.91
C GLY A 174 6.59 4.62 18.58
N LYS A 175 7.35 5.20 19.54
CA LYS A 175 6.92 6.40 20.29
C LYS A 175 6.59 7.54 19.34
N GLU A 176 7.57 7.97 18.58
CA GLU A 176 7.49 9.14 17.70
C GLU A 176 6.41 8.98 16.60
N TRP A 177 6.18 7.74 16.20
CA TRP A 177 5.13 7.45 15.22
C TRP A 177 3.72 7.56 15.82
N VAL A 178 3.51 7.01 17.01
CA VAL A 178 2.22 7.10 17.73
C VAL A 178 1.95 8.55 18.13
N GLU A 179 2.96 9.27 18.62
CA GLU A 179 2.90 10.69 18.94
C GLU A 179 2.49 11.53 17.73
N TYR A 180 3.09 11.28 16.57
CA TYR A 180 2.73 11.95 15.32
C TYR A 180 1.25 11.73 14.96
N LEU A 181 0.77 10.48 15.01
CA LEU A 181 -0.61 10.15 14.69
C LEU A 181 -1.60 10.78 15.67
N ASN A 182 -1.28 10.76 16.98
CA ASN A 182 -2.09 11.38 18.03
C ASN A 182 -2.17 12.90 17.83
N ASN A 183 -1.04 13.58 17.60
CA ASN A 183 -0.97 15.03 17.39
C ASN A 183 -1.76 15.47 16.14
N ARG A 184 -1.76 14.65 15.09
CA ARG A 184 -2.54 14.87 13.86
C ARG A 184 -3.99 14.45 13.98
N ARG A 185 -4.40 13.82 15.10
CA ARG A 185 -5.72 13.24 15.31
C ARG A 185 -6.14 12.26 14.22
N ILE A 186 -5.17 11.57 13.62
CA ILE A 186 -5.41 10.52 12.65
C ILE A 186 -5.83 9.27 13.42
N ARG A 187 -7.02 8.73 13.14
CA ARG A 187 -7.44 7.45 13.68
C ARG A 187 -6.55 6.36 13.12
N TYR A 188 -6.11 5.46 13.98
CA TYR A 188 -5.30 4.32 13.58
C TYR A 188 -5.66 3.08 14.38
N TYR A 189 -5.36 1.93 13.79
CA TYR A 189 -5.41 0.62 14.44
C TYR A 189 -4.08 -0.10 14.13
N LEU A 190 -3.18 -0.08 15.10
CA LEU A 190 -1.85 -0.66 14.98
C LEU A 190 -1.76 -1.90 15.86
N ARG A 191 -1.30 -3.01 15.28
CA ARG A 191 -1.03 -4.22 16.03
C ARG A 191 0.22 -4.04 16.88
N ILE A 192 0.18 -4.47 18.15
CA ILE A 192 1.35 -4.48 19.04
C ILE A 192 1.79 -5.91 19.36
N LYS A 193 3.03 -6.06 19.79
CA LYS A 193 3.52 -7.33 20.33
C LYS A 193 2.88 -7.59 21.69
N GLN A 194 2.56 -8.84 21.96
CA GLN A 194 1.90 -9.27 23.21
C GLN A 194 2.71 -8.92 24.47
N ASN A 195 4.03 -8.86 24.36
CA ASN A 195 4.94 -8.56 25.45
C ASN A 195 5.23 -7.08 25.67
N PHE A 196 4.54 -6.16 24.98
CA PHE A 196 4.69 -4.74 25.23
C PHE A 196 4.18 -4.38 26.63
N TRP A 197 4.90 -3.44 27.28
CA TRP A 197 4.49 -2.86 28.52
C TRP A 197 3.51 -1.72 28.29
N LEU A 198 2.46 -1.72 29.07
CA LEU A 198 1.43 -0.69 29.10
C LEU A 198 1.33 -0.20 30.52
N ARG A 199 1.24 1.11 30.72
CA ARG A 199 1.03 1.69 32.03
C ARG A 199 -0.43 2.14 32.17
N ASN A 200 -1.06 1.74 33.24
CA ASN A 200 -2.33 2.31 33.66
C ASN A 200 -2.09 3.71 34.26
N PRO A 201 -2.58 4.81 33.66
CA PRO A 201 -2.28 6.15 34.13
C PRO A 201 -2.86 6.46 35.51
N LYS A 202 -3.93 5.77 35.93
CA LYS A 202 -4.57 5.98 37.25
C LYS A 202 -3.84 5.27 38.39
N SER A 203 -3.47 4.01 38.19
CA SER A 203 -2.78 3.22 39.22
C SER A 203 -1.26 3.27 39.13
N CYS A 204 -0.71 3.88 38.07
CA CYS A 204 0.71 3.88 37.74
C CYS A 204 1.36 2.48 37.63
N GLN A 205 0.54 1.43 37.51
CA GLN A 205 1.00 0.06 37.37
C GLN A 205 1.33 -0.26 35.92
N ASP A 206 2.44 -0.93 35.73
CA ASP A 206 2.84 -1.47 34.43
C ASP A 206 2.30 -2.91 34.29
N VAL A 207 1.75 -3.23 33.13
CA VAL A 207 1.20 -4.53 32.81
C VAL A 207 1.63 -4.96 31.42
N ARG A 208 1.94 -6.23 31.21
CA ARG A 208 2.14 -6.77 29.85
C ARG A 208 0.83 -6.78 29.09
N ALA A 209 0.85 -6.39 27.84
CA ALA A 209 -0.35 -6.30 27.01
C ALA A 209 -1.19 -7.58 27.00
N TRP A 210 -0.54 -8.75 26.93
CA TRP A 210 -1.25 -10.04 26.93
C TRP A 210 -2.03 -10.33 28.22
N HIS A 211 -1.59 -9.83 29.38
CA HIS A 211 -2.31 -10.00 30.64
C HIS A 211 -3.72 -9.39 30.61
N LEU A 212 -3.90 -8.29 29.88
CA LEU A 212 -5.20 -7.65 29.72
C LEU A 212 -6.22 -8.55 29.01
N PHE A 213 -5.72 -9.49 28.22
CA PHE A 213 -6.55 -10.37 27.38
C PHE A 213 -6.51 -11.83 27.83
N HIS A 214 -5.96 -12.08 29.03
CA HIS A 214 -6.00 -13.42 29.62
C HIS A 214 -7.43 -13.92 29.76
N GLY A 215 -7.63 -15.21 29.46
CA GLY A 215 -8.94 -15.87 29.54
C GLY A 215 -9.89 -15.64 28.36
N LEU A 216 -9.45 -14.96 27.28
CA LEU A 216 -10.24 -14.91 26.06
C LEU A 216 -10.37 -16.30 25.43
N LYS A 217 -11.57 -16.63 24.99
CA LYS A 217 -11.85 -17.82 24.15
C LYS A 217 -11.68 -17.48 22.68
N LEU A 218 -11.48 -18.49 21.86
CA LEU A 218 -11.38 -18.30 20.40
C LEU A 218 -12.64 -17.60 19.84
N GLY A 219 -12.43 -16.57 19.04
CA GLY A 219 -13.47 -15.72 18.47
C GLY A 219 -13.95 -14.60 19.40
N GLN A 220 -13.48 -14.56 20.66
CA GLN A 220 -13.85 -13.48 21.57
C GLN A 220 -12.97 -12.25 21.39
N GLU A 221 -13.59 -11.10 21.58
CA GLU A 221 -12.96 -9.78 21.60
C GLU A 221 -13.13 -9.16 22.99
N ARG A 222 -12.16 -8.33 23.38
CA ARG A 222 -12.24 -7.47 24.57
C ARG A 222 -11.76 -6.07 24.21
N VAL A 223 -12.59 -5.11 24.57
CA VAL A 223 -12.34 -3.69 24.37
C VAL A 223 -12.14 -3.01 25.71
N TYR A 224 -11.16 -2.14 25.82
CA TYR A 224 -10.96 -1.27 26.97
C TYR A 224 -11.37 0.15 26.59
N ASP A 225 -12.32 0.70 27.32
CA ASP A 225 -12.85 2.08 27.20
C ASP A 225 -12.01 3.13 27.93
N LYS A 226 -10.85 2.69 28.48
CA LYS A 226 -9.89 3.54 29.22
C LYS A 226 -8.56 3.63 28.49
N LEU A 227 -7.89 4.76 28.69
CA LEU A 227 -6.57 5.00 28.14
C LEU A 227 -5.49 4.25 28.91
N PHE A 228 -4.48 3.84 28.18
CA PHE A 228 -3.21 3.32 28.68
C PHE A 228 -2.06 4.17 28.11
N LEU A 229 -0.92 4.16 28.80
CA LEU A 229 0.31 4.74 28.27
C LEU A 229 1.15 3.63 27.60
N LEU A 230 1.46 3.83 26.34
CA LEU A 230 2.42 3.04 25.59
C LEU A 230 3.61 3.91 25.22
N LYS A 231 4.78 3.65 25.81
CA LYS A 231 5.99 4.44 25.54
C LYS A 231 5.80 5.95 25.77
N GLY A 232 4.92 6.33 26.68
CA GLY A 232 4.60 7.74 26.98
C GLY A 232 3.42 8.33 26.25
N GLU A 233 2.84 7.61 25.28
CA GLU A 233 1.70 8.05 24.50
C GLU A 233 0.39 7.43 24.97
N TYR A 234 -0.67 8.23 25.03
CA TYR A 234 -2.01 7.76 25.39
C TYR A 234 -2.66 7.01 24.23
N VAL A 235 -3.12 5.79 24.50
CA VAL A 235 -3.77 4.93 23.50
C VAL A 235 -4.94 4.19 24.13
N TYR A 236 -5.98 3.91 23.34
CA TYR A 236 -6.98 2.88 23.65
C TYR A 236 -6.46 1.51 23.20
N ILE A 237 -7.03 0.46 23.76
CA ILE A 237 -6.60 -0.91 23.51
C ILE A 237 -7.79 -1.82 23.29
N SER A 238 -7.68 -2.66 22.26
CA SER A 238 -8.59 -3.77 21.97
C SER A 238 -7.80 -5.02 21.68
N GLY A 239 -8.39 -6.18 21.86
CA GLY A 239 -7.76 -7.43 21.48
C GLY A 239 -8.77 -8.54 21.24
N ALA A 240 -8.37 -9.49 20.41
CA ALA A 240 -9.16 -10.67 20.06
C ALA A 240 -8.27 -11.90 19.97
N LEU A 241 -8.81 -13.05 20.35
CA LEU A 241 -8.19 -14.35 20.10
C LEU A 241 -8.76 -14.93 18.82
N LEU A 242 -8.00 -14.88 17.73
CA LEU A 242 -8.43 -15.28 16.39
C LEU A 242 -7.56 -16.40 15.84
N LYS A 243 -8.05 -17.15 14.85
CA LYS A 243 -7.19 -18.06 14.08
C LYS A 243 -6.32 -17.27 13.10
N ASN A 244 -5.02 -17.57 13.06
CA ASN A 244 -4.13 -17.07 12.02
C ASN A 244 -4.34 -17.85 10.70
N SER A 245 -3.52 -17.55 9.67
CA SER A 245 -3.56 -18.22 8.36
C SER A 245 -3.40 -19.75 8.44
N ASP A 246 -2.68 -20.23 9.45
CA ASP A 246 -2.40 -21.65 9.66
C ASP A 246 -3.46 -22.34 10.55
N GLY A 247 -4.54 -21.61 10.90
CA GLY A 247 -5.61 -22.09 11.75
C GLY A 247 -5.28 -22.11 13.25
N VAL A 248 -4.09 -21.62 13.65
CA VAL A 248 -3.64 -21.61 15.04
C VAL A 248 -4.21 -20.39 15.78
N PRO A 249 -4.73 -20.56 17.02
CA PRO A 249 -5.17 -19.42 17.82
C PRO A 249 -4.03 -18.44 18.09
N GLU A 250 -4.24 -17.19 17.72
CA GLU A 250 -3.28 -16.09 17.92
C GLU A 250 -3.98 -14.90 18.58
N LEU A 251 -3.41 -14.41 19.68
CA LEU A 251 -3.88 -13.19 20.32
C LEU A 251 -3.43 -11.97 19.51
N GLN A 252 -4.41 -11.24 19.01
CA GLN A 252 -4.21 -10.00 18.29
C GLN A 252 -4.54 -8.85 19.23
N ILE A 253 -3.54 -7.99 19.53
CA ILE A 253 -3.72 -6.81 20.38
C ILE A 253 -3.50 -5.57 19.51
N LEU A 254 -4.44 -4.65 19.58
CA LEU A 254 -4.49 -3.43 18.80
C LEU A 254 -4.47 -2.21 19.72
N ILE A 255 -3.73 -1.19 19.31
CA ILE A 255 -3.80 0.15 19.90
C ILE A 255 -4.46 1.10 18.92
N CYS A 256 -5.16 2.09 19.43
CA CYS A 256 -5.84 3.09 18.62
C CYS A 256 -5.92 4.45 19.31
N TYR A 257 -6.14 5.49 18.50
CA TYR A 257 -6.37 6.85 18.97
C TYR A 257 -7.76 6.99 19.60
N ASN A 258 -8.78 6.43 18.95
CA ASN A 258 -10.19 6.44 19.39
C ASN A 258 -10.95 5.26 18.79
N ARG A 259 -12.20 5.05 19.18
CA ARG A 259 -13.11 3.98 18.73
C ARG A 259 -12.49 2.58 18.83
N PRO A 260 -12.08 2.17 20.04
CA PRO A 260 -11.46 0.85 20.23
C PRO A 260 -12.40 -0.32 19.87
N GLU A 261 -13.72 -0.10 19.86
CA GLU A 261 -14.74 -1.07 19.46
C GLU A 261 -14.71 -1.41 17.96
N GLU A 262 -14.23 -0.50 17.13
CA GLU A 262 -14.08 -0.73 15.67
C GLU A 262 -12.74 -1.40 15.32
N ALA A 263 -11.81 -1.51 16.27
CA ALA A 263 -10.42 -1.83 16.01
C ALA A 263 -10.24 -3.18 15.31
N VAL A 264 -10.83 -4.25 15.82
CA VAL A 264 -10.63 -5.60 15.27
C VAL A 264 -11.25 -5.72 13.89
N ALA A 265 -12.44 -5.15 13.68
CA ALA A 265 -13.14 -5.19 12.39
C ALA A 265 -12.37 -4.42 11.32
N THR A 266 -11.93 -3.19 11.65
CA THR A 266 -11.19 -2.34 10.69
C THR A 266 -9.80 -2.90 10.40
N TYR A 267 -9.10 -3.42 11.41
CA TYR A 267 -7.76 -3.98 11.24
C TYR A 267 -7.73 -5.19 10.30
N LYS A 268 -8.81 -5.95 10.18
CA LYS A 268 -8.91 -7.04 9.20
C LYS A 268 -8.65 -6.57 7.76
N GLN A 269 -8.93 -5.32 7.46
CA GLN A 269 -8.69 -4.77 6.12
C GLN A 269 -7.19 -4.65 5.78
N ARG A 270 -6.30 -4.67 6.77
CA ARG A 270 -4.85 -4.64 6.55
C ARG A 270 -4.37 -5.74 5.59
N TRP A 271 -4.98 -6.94 5.65
CA TRP A 271 -4.61 -8.05 4.77
C TRP A 271 -4.77 -7.77 3.28
N GLN A 272 -5.56 -6.77 2.93
CA GLN A 272 -5.78 -6.40 1.53
C GLN A 272 -4.50 -5.92 0.85
N ILE A 273 -3.56 -5.30 1.60
CA ILE A 273 -2.28 -4.86 1.04
C ILE A 273 -1.34 -6.05 0.74
N GLU A 274 -1.43 -7.12 1.50
CA GLU A 274 -0.67 -8.35 1.21
C GLU A 274 -1.16 -9.02 -0.08
N THR A 275 -2.47 -8.96 -0.34
CA THR A 275 -3.06 -9.40 -1.61
C THR A 275 -2.54 -8.56 -2.78
N CYS A 276 -2.42 -7.23 -2.59
CA CYS A 276 -1.79 -6.34 -3.55
C CYS A 276 -0.32 -6.74 -3.82
N PHE A 277 0.47 -6.96 -2.78
CA PHE A 277 1.87 -7.41 -2.92
C PHE A 277 1.99 -8.74 -3.65
N ARG A 278 1.09 -9.68 -3.38
CA ARG A 278 1.04 -10.96 -4.09
C ARG A 278 0.75 -10.76 -5.57
N ALA A 279 -0.22 -9.91 -5.92
CA ALA A 279 -0.54 -9.58 -7.30
C ALA A 279 0.63 -8.90 -8.02
N MET A 280 1.38 -8.04 -7.33
CA MET A 280 2.56 -7.41 -7.90
C MET A 280 3.69 -8.43 -8.16
N LYS A 281 3.93 -9.37 -7.24
CA LYS A 281 5.08 -10.28 -7.27
C LYS A 281 4.82 -11.55 -8.08
N SER A 282 3.96 -12.44 -7.61
CA SER A 282 3.91 -13.83 -8.05
C SER A 282 2.66 -14.22 -8.82
N SER A 283 1.50 -13.65 -8.50
CA SER A 283 0.22 -14.05 -9.10
C SER A 283 -0.35 -13.03 -10.09
N GLY A 284 0.47 -12.07 -10.53
CA GLY A 284 0.03 -11.00 -11.44
C GLY A 284 1.19 -10.47 -12.27
N PHE A 285 1.80 -9.37 -11.86
CA PHE A 285 2.71 -8.63 -12.73
C PHE A 285 4.16 -9.12 -12.71
N ASN A 286 4.54 -10.02 -11.81
CA ASN A 286 5.90 -10.57 -11.69
C ASN A 286 6.97 -9.46 -11.69
N ILE A 287 6.81 -8.45 -10.81
CA ILE A 287 7.73 -7.31 -10.77
C ILE A 287 9.17 -7.72 -10.44
N GLU A 288 9.36 -8.91 -9.90
CA GLU A 288 10.68 -9.52 -9.63
C GLU A 288 11.40 -9.93 -10.93
N ASP A 289 10.69 -10.05 -12.07
CA ASP A 289 11.27 -10.30 -13.41
C ASP A 289 11.90 -9.03 -14.02
N THR A 290 11.89 -7.90 -13.32
CA THR A 290 12.55 -6.69 -13.80
C THR A 290 14.07 -6.90 -13.90
N HIS A 291 14.69 -6.44 -14.97
CA HIS A 291 16.14 -6.44 -15.14
C HIS A 291 16.80 -5.12 -14.71
N LEU A 292 16.00 -4.20 -14.14
CA LEU A 292 16.51 -2.92 -13.63
C LEU A 292 17.19 -3.14 -12.27
N ARG A 293 18.44 -2.64 -12.14
CA ARG A 293 19.26 -2.75 -10.91
C ARG A 293 19.35 -1.42 -10.15
N ASP A 294 19.08 -0.33 -10.84
CA ASP A 294 19.14 1.02 -10.31
C ASP A 294 17.83 1.35 -9.58
N ILE A 295 17.91 1.64 -8.29
CA ILE A 295 16.75 1.94 -7.43
C ILE A 295 15.99 3.16 -7.95
N ASP A 296 16.70 4.18 -8.42
CA ASP A 296 16.10 5.42 -8.96
C ASP A 296 15.35 5.17 -10.28
N ARG A 297 15.71 4.10 -11.00
CA ARG A 297 15.01 3.68 -12.22
C ARG A 297 13.86 2.70 -11.99
N ILE A 298 13.81 2.09 -10.82
CA ILE A 298 12.71 1.17 -10.41
C ILE A 298 11.56 1.99 -9.83
N ALA A 299 11.85 3.09 -9.16
CA ALA A 299 10.86 4.06 -8.66
C ALA A 299 10.29 4.91 -9.80
#